data_4069a9c84c838dd665de50e3de7f46bd
#
_entry.id   4069a9c84c838dd665de50e3de7f46bd
#
_cell.length_a   1.000
_cell.length_b   1.000
_cell.length_c   1.000
_cell.angle_alpha   90.00
_cell.angle_beta   90.00
_cell.angle_gamma   90.00
#
_symmetry.space_group_name_H-M   'P 1'
#
loop_
_entity.id
_entity.type
_entity.pdbx_description
1 polymer ?
#
loop_
_entity_poly.entity_id
_entity_poly.type
_entity_poly.pdbx_seq_one_letter_code
_entity_poly.pdbx_strand_id
1 'polypeptide(L)'
;GIRWAGSAWAFDAIPAGLGRDVHSLTGEPYAAAIAHEPKFNLECQNAVETAGFSRDLCSYMRSYWGSLTLDKYLFGGAFPKPDFNFQTAICCSHGKWYQHAAQLEGTPVRFIDVSVGPYKNLNEERLMYVTNQCLESIEWMEQVTGRKFDDALFIEAVQNEMRATALWAEICTLNKVRPAPLDEKTM
;
A
#
# COMPACT_ATOMS: atom_id res chain seq x y z
N GLY A 1 -15.46 11.58 -1.47
CA GLY A 1 -15.07 10.31 -0.90
C GLY A 1 -13.77 10.40 -0.13
N ILE A 2 -13.42 9.36 0.60
CA ILE A 2 -12.16 9.24 1.35
C ILE A 2 -11.09 8.64 0.43
N ARG A 3 -9.86 9.16 0.51
CA ARG A 3 -8.68 8.60 -0.16
C ARG A 3 -7.66 8.19 0.88
N TRP A 4 -7.08 7.03 0.72
CA TRP A 4 -6.01 6.57 1.60
C TRP A 4 -4.80 6.09 0.80
N ALA A 5 -3.61 6.28 1.34
CA ALA A 5 -2.38 5.78 0.76
C ALA A 5 -1.89 4.55 1.52
N GLY A 6 -1.50 3.57 0.76
CA GLY A 6 -1.08 2.25 1.20
C GLY A 6 -1.29 1.28 0.05
N SER A 7 -1.55 0.04 0.31
CA SER A 7 -1.75 -1.01 -0.66
C SER A 7 -0.54 -1.88 -0.89
N ALA A 8 -0.69 -2.91 -1.67
CA ALA A 8 0.17 -4.08 -1.77
C ALA A 8 0.64 -4.57 -0.39
N TRP A 9 0.30 -5.74 0.01
CA TRP A 9 0.60 -6.30 1.35
C TRP A 9 0.06 -5.50 2.56
N ALA A 10 -0.88 -4.59 2.36
CA ALA A 10 -1.69 -4.02 3.43
C ALA A 10 -2.96 -4.85 3.64
N PHE A 11 -3.70 -4.55 4.69
CA PHE A 11 -5.03 -5.13 4.90
C PHE A 11 -6.07 -4.25 4.21
N ASP A 12 -6.09 -4.27 2.87
CA ASP A 12 -6.84 -3.34 2.01
C ASP A 12 -8.36 -3.42 2.21
N ALA A 13 -8.86 -4.56 2.67
CA ALA A 13 -10.27 -4.72 3.00
C ALA A 13 -10.72 -3.88 4.22
N ILE A 14 -9.79 -3.52 5.13
CA ILE A 14 -10.17 -2.76 6.33
C ILE A 14 -10.66 -1.35 5.96
N PRO A 15 -9.95 -0.52 5.19
CA PRO A 15 -10.48 0.78 4.80
C PRO A 15 -11.80 0.73 4.04
N ALA A 16 -12.07 -0.35 3.31
CA ALA A 16 -13.33 -0.53 2.58
C ALA A 16 -14.57 -0.58 3.50
N GLY A 17 -14.40 -0.99 4.76
CA GLY A 17 -15.45 -0.94 5.76
C GLY A 17 -15.93 0.48 6.13
N LEU A 18 -15.19 1.52 5.75
CA LEU A 18 -15.60 2.92 5.99
C LEU A 18 -16.60 3.46 4.95
N GLY A 19 -16.83 2.75 3.86
CA GLY A 19 -17.81 3.16 2.83
C GLY A 19 -17.41 2.83 1.41
N ARG A 20 -18.38 2.81 0.51
CA ARG A 20 -18.20 2.49 -0.92
C ARG A 20 -17.47 3.59 -1.72
N ASP A 21 -17.32 4.76 -1.15
CA ASP A 21 -16.60 5.91 -1.72
C ASP A 21 -15.18 6.09 -1.11
N VAL A 22 -14.63 5.00 -0.58
CA VAL A 22 -13.27 4.93 -0.04
C VAL A 22 -12.35 4.35 -1.10
N HIS A 23 -11.29 5.09 -1.45
CA HIS A 23 -10.42 4.75 -2.57
C HIS A 23 -8.96 4.68 -2.15
N SER A 24 -8.27 3.60 -2.54
CA SER A 24 -6.82 3.50 -2.38
C SER A 24 -6.09 4.31 -3.45
N LEU A 25 -5.04 5.03 -3.05
CA LEU A 25 -4.08 5.66 -3.96
C LEU A 25 -2.94 4.71 -4.37
N THR A 26 -3.03 3.45 -3.98
CA THR A 26 -2.15 2.35 -4.44
C THR A 26 -0.65 2.68 -4.44
N GLY A 27 -0.05 2.91 -3.27
CA GLY A 27 1.32 3.41 -3.15
C GLY A 27 2.39 2.61 -3.90
N GLU A 28 2.55 1.32 -3.62
CA GLU A 28 3.54 0.47 -4.28
C GLU A 28 3.24 0.21 -5.76
N PRO A 29 2.03 -0.13 -6.18
CA PRO A 29 1.69 -0.22 -7.60
C PRO A 29 1.94 1.07 -8.36
N TYR A 30 1.69 2.22 -7.75
CA TYR A 30 2.01 3.52 -8.34
C TYR A 30 3.52 3.73 -8.48
N ALA A 31 4.31 3.37 -7.46
CA ALA A 31 5.77 3.43 -7.54
C ALA A 31 6.33 2.50 -8.65
N ALA A 32 5.72 1.32 -8.84
CA ALA A 32 6.05 0.43 -9.95
C ALA A 32 5.73 1.08 -11.30
N ALA A 33 4.59 1.74 -11.43
CA ALA A 33 4.22 2.46 -12.65
C ALA A 33 5.24 3.56 -12.98
N ILE A 34 5.74 4.31 -11.99
CA ILE A 34 6.82 5.29 -12.19
C ILE A 34 8.08 4.61 -12.74
N ALA A 35 8.45 3.43 -12.24
CA ALA A 35 9.65 2.71 -12.69
C ALA A 35 9.59 2.33 -14.18
N HIS A 36 8.41 2.19 -14.77
CA HIS A 36 8.21 1.94 -16.21
C HIS A 36 8.31 3.19 -17.08
N GLU A 37 8.42 4.39 -16.47
CA GLU A 37 8.60 5.66 -17.17
C GLU A 37 9.99 6.24 -16.87
N PRO A 38 11.05 5.86 -17.63
CA PRO A 38 12.44 6.11 -17.24
C PRO A 38 12.78 7.59 -17.02
N LYS A 39 12.19 8.50 -17.80
CA LYS A 39 12.45 9.94 -17.66
C LYS A 39 11.86 10.48 -16.39
N PHE A 40 10.60 10.14 -16.09
CA PHE A 40 9.92 10.58 -14.88
C PHE A 40 10.53 9.92 -13.64
N ASN A 41 10.88 8.64 -13.73
CA ASN A 41 11.57 7.95 -12.64
C ASN A 41 12.90 8.62 -12.29
N LEU A 42 13.72 8.97 -13.28
CA LEU A 42 14.97 9.67 -13.06
C LEU A 42 14.75 11.04 -12.41
N GLU A 43 13.74 11.80 -12.85
CA GLU A 43 13.35 13.07 -12.24
C GLU A 43 12.98 12.88 -10.76
N CYS A 44 12.17 11.87 -10.45
CA CYS A 44 11.80 11.51 -9.06
C CYS A 44 13.02 11.14 -8.21
N GLN A 45 13.90 10.27 -8.72
CA GLN A 45 15.10 9.85 -8.00
C GLN A 45 16.01 11.05 -7.68
N ASN A 46 16.24 11.93 -8.66
CA ASN A 46 17.05 13.13 -8.48
C ASN A 46 16.44 14.11 -7.48
N ALA A 47 15.12 14.28 -7.46
CA ALA A 47 14.44 15.14 -6.50
C ALA A 47 14.67 14.66 -5.06
N VAL A 48 14.59 13.37 -4.81
CA VAL A 48 14.82 12.76 -3.50
C VAL A 48 16.29 12.90 -3.07
N GLU A 49 17.24 12.69 -3.98
CA GLU A 49 18.65 12.88 -3.71
C GLU A 49 18.99 14.36 -3.42
N THR A 50 18.38 15.29 -4.15
CA THR A 50 18.52 16.73 -3.91
C THR A 50 17.94 17.13 -2.54
N ALA A 51 16.91 16.45 -2.07
CA ALA A 51 16.35 16.63 -0.74
C ALA A 51 17.23 16.01 0.38
N GLY A 52 18.35 15.38 0.04
CA GLY A 52 19.33 14.85 0.99
C GLY A 52 19.20 13.37 1.33
N PHE A 53 18.37 12.63 0.62
CA PHE A 53 18.23 11.19 0.83
C PHE A 53 19.25 10.38 0.03
N SER A 54 19.75 9.30 0.64
CA SER A 54 20.77 8.44 0.03
C SER A 54 20.23 7.65 -1.16
N ARG A 55 21.14 7.41 -2.13
CA ARG A 55 20.89 6.51 -3.27
C ARG A 55 20.69 5.05 -2.87
N ASP A 56 21.22 4.65 -1.71
CA ASP A 56 21.13 3.29 -1.20
C ASP A 56 19.75 2.93 -0.65
N LEU A 57 18.86 3.93 -0.52
CA LEU A 57 17.50 3.69 -0.12
C LEU A 57 16.72 2.96 -1.24
N CYS A 58 15.69 2.22 -0.84
CA CYS A 58 14.82 1.50 -1.74
C CYS A 58 14.36 2.38 -2.92
N SER A 59 14.67 1.98 -4.15
CA SER A 59 14.34 2.75 -5.35
C SER A 59 12.82 2.89 -5.56
N TYR A 60 12.06 1.90 -5.15
CA TYR A 60 10.60 1.94 -5.13
C TYR A 60 10.07 3.12 -4.29
N MET A 61 10.52 3.17 -3.05
CA MET A 61 10.19 4.24 -2.11
C MET A 61 10.64 5.61 -2.64
N ARG A 62 11.86 5.70 -3.19
CA ARG A 62 12.40 6.94 -3.76
C ARG A 62 11.60 7.44 -4.97
N SER A 63 11.10 6.54 -5.82
CA SER A 63 10.24 6.91 -6.93
C SER A 63 8.94 7.57 -6.45
N TYR A 64 8.29 6.99 -5.45
CA TYR A 64 7.10 7.56 -4.83
C TYR A 64 7.37 8.91 -4.17
N TRP A 65 8.39 8.98 -3.32
CA TRP A 65 8.78 10.22 -2.63
C TRP A 65 9.15 11.33 -3.60
N GLY A 66 9.81 10.99 -4.72
CA GLY A 66 10.15 11.96 -5.74
C GLY A 66 8.92 12.55 -6.41
N SER A 67 7.95 11.73 -6.76
CA SER A 67 6.66 12.17 -7.29
C SER A 67 5.94 13.09 -6.31
N LEU A 68 5.92 12.73 -5.03
CA LEU A 68 5.35 13.53 -3.95
C LEU A 68 6.12 14.86 -3.75
N THR A 69 7.45 14.81 -3.71
CA THR A 69 8.31 16.01 -3.52
C THR A 69 8.18 17.00 -4.68
N LEU A 70 8.01 16.50 -5.90
CA LEU A 70 7.81 17.31 -7.10
C LEU A 70 6.37 17.82 -7.23
N ASP A 71 5.45 17.34 -6.42
CA ASP A 71 4.01 17.52 -6.59
C ASP A 71 3.54 17.20 -8.01
N LYS A 72 4.05 16.12 -8.57
CA LYS A 72 3.72 15.65 -9.92
C LYS A 72 3.18 14.23 -9.88
N TYR A 73 2.02 14.03 -10.48
CA TYR A 73 1.45 12.70 -10.64
C TYR A 73 1.77 12.14 -12.02
N LEU A 74 2.17 10.88 -12.10
CA LEU A 74 2.56 10.22 -13.35
C LEU A 74 1.49 10.34 -14.45
N PHE A 75 0.22 10.27 -14.05
CA PHE A 75 -0.93 10.33 -14.96
C PHE A 75 -1.42 11.77 -15.22
N GLY A 76 -0.66 12.76 -14.78
CA GLY A 76 -0.90 14.18 -14.99
C GLY A 76 -1.46 14.93 -13.77
N GLY A 77 -1.10 16.20 -13.65
CA GLY A 77 -1.51 17.05 -12.55
C GLY A 77 -0.66 16.92 -11.28
N ALA A 78 -1.17 17.51 -10.20
CA ALA A 78 -0.56 17.47 -8.87
C ALA A 78 -0.67 16.05 -8.26
N PHE A 79 0.22 15.74 -7.31
CA PHE A 79 0.15 14.48 -6.58
C PHE A 79 -1.15 14.41 -5.74
N PRO A 80 -1.94 13.33 -5.84
CA PRO A 80 -3.20 13.23 -5.11
C PRO A 80 -2.94 13.07 -3.61
N LYS A 81 -3.45 14.00 -2.80
CA LYS A 81 -3.31 13.94 -1.35
C LYS A 81 -4.28 12.95 -0.73
N PRO A 82 -3.81 12.00 0.11
CA PRO A 82 -4.68 11.11 0.88
C PRO A 82 -5.26 11.84 2.12
N ASP A 83 -6.35 11.30 2.65
CA ASP A 83 -6.90 11.70 3.95
C ASP A 83 -6.13 11.03 5.10
N PHE A 84 -5.59 9.84 4.86
CA PHE A 84 -4.71 9.13 5.78
C PHE A 84 -3.81 8.12 5.06
N ASN A 85 -2.74 7.69 5.76
CA ASN A 85 -1.85 6.63 5.32
C ASN A 85 -2.06 5.39 6.20
N PHE A 86 -2.18 4.21 5.59
CA PHE A 86 -2.35 2.94 6.30
C PHE A 86 -1.54 1.84 5.62
N GLN A 87 -0.65 1.17 6.38
CA GLN A 87 0.22 0.15 5.81
C GLN A 87 0.66 -0.87 6.85
N THR A 88 1.15 -2.01 6.38
CA THR A 88 1.85 -3.00 7.19
C THR A 88 3.35 -2.71 7.24
N ALA A 89 3.98 -2.95 8.38
CA ALA A 89 5.43 -2.79 8.54
C ALA A 89 6.18 -4.08 8.14
N ILE A 90 6.00 -4.55 6.90
CA ILE A 90 6.59 -5.82 6.41
C ILE A 90 8.09 -5.73 6.13
N CYS A 91 8.62 -4.54 5.92
CA CYS A 91 10.06 -4.31 5.75
C CYS A 91 10.47 -2.93 6.28
N CYS A 92 11.77 -2.72 6.47
CA CYS A 92 12.31 -1.46 6.97
C CYS A 92 11.90 -0.25 6.10
N SER A 93 11.77 -0.46 4.79
CA SER A 93 11.38 0.61 3.87
C SER A 93 9.91 1.00 4.03
N HIS A 94 8.99 0.07 4.22
CA HIS A 94 7.55 0.35 4.34
C HIS A 94 7.23 1.31 5.48
N GLY A 95 7.75 1.04 6.68
CA GLY A 95 7.53 1.91 7.83
C GLY A 95 8.04 3.33 7.58
N LYS A 96 9.20 3.47 6.95
CA LYS A 96 9.77 4.78 6.64
C LYS A 96 9.11 5.47 5.46
N TRP A 97 8.67 4.71 4.47
CA TRP A 97 8.00 5.22 3.28
C TRP A 97 6.76 6.04 3.65
N TYR A 98 5.81 5.40 4.30
CA TYR A 98 4.54 6.06 4.62
C TYR A 98 4.65 7.02 5.80
N GLN A 99 5.60 6.80 6.72
CA GLN A 99 5.90 7.79 7.75
C GLN A 99 6.38 9.11 7.14
N HIS A 100 7.33 9.05 6.19
CA HIS A 100 7.83 10.25 5.53
C HIS A 100 6.79 10.89 4.62
N ALA A 101 6.06 10.10 3.83
CA ALA A 101 4.96 10.59 3.02
C ALA A 101 3.93 11.34 3.87
N ALA A 102 3.49 10.75 4.98
CA ALA A 102 2.56 11.36 5.91
C ALA A 102 3.09 12.67 6.50
N GLN A 103 4.39 12.76 6.81
CA GLN A 103 5.03 13.99 7.28
C GLN A 103 5.02 15.09 6.23
N LEU A 104 5.34 14.76 4.97
CA LEU A 104 5.33 15.72 3.86
C LEU A 104 3.92 16.21 3.55
N GLU A 105 2.95 15.32 3.60
CA GLU A 105 1.54 15.61 3.30
C GLU A 105 0.79 16.26 4.47
N GLY A 106 1.31 16.13 5.70
CA GLY A 106 0.63 16.52 6.93
C GLY A 106 -0.62 15.68 7.19
N THR A 107 -0.55 14.36 6.92
CA THR A 107 -1.67 13.42 7.05
C THR A 107 -1.44 12.43 8.19
N PRO A 108 -2.51 11.91 8.82
CA PRO A 108 -2.39 10.83 9.79
C PRO A 108 -1.82 9.55 9.17
N VAL A 109 -1.07 8.78 9.97
CA VAL A 109 -0.54 7.48 9.54
C VAL A 109 -0.70 6.43 10.61
N ARG A 110 -1.09 5.23 10.21
CA ARG A 110 -1.17 4.04 11.06
C ARG A 110 -0.47 2.87 10.38
N PHE A 111 0.26 2.09 11.19
CA PHE A 111 0.92 0.85 10.76
C PHE A 111 0.37 -0.32 11.54
N ILE A 112 0.31 -1.47 10.88
CA ILE A 112 0.18 -2.77 11.51
C ILE A 112 1.57 -3.41 11.51
N ASP A 113 2.10 -3.69 12.68
CA ASP A 113 3.33 -4.45 12.82
C ASP A 113 3.04 -5.93 12.61
N VAL A 114 3.85 -6.56 11.75
CA VAL A 114 3.70 -7.97 11.43
C VAL A 114 4.84 -8.77 12.07
N SER A 115 4.46 -9.82 12.78
CA SER A 115 5.43 -10.70 13.40
C SER A 115 6.31 -11.40 12.37
N VAL A 116 7.63 -11.20 12.44
CA VAL A 116 8.62 -11.93 11.66
C VAL A 116 9.05 -13.18 12.41
N GLY A 117 9.04 -14.31 11.76
CA GLY A 117 9.52 -15.54 12.37
C GLY A 117 9.05 -16.81 11.65
N PRO A 118 9.42 -17.99 12.13
CA PRO A 118 9.06 -19.22 11.43
C PRO A 118 7.54 -19.40 11.40
N TYR A 119 6.97 -19.24 10.21
CA TYR A 119 5.52 -19.31 9.96
C TYR A 119 4.92 -20.71 10.22
N LYS A 120 5.77 -21.71 10.45
CA LYS A 120 5.33 -23.08 10.78
C LYS A 120 4.61 -23.17 12.14
N ASN A 121 4.81 -22.19 13.01
CA ASN A 121 4.24 -22.16 14.37
C ASN A 121 3.44 -20.87 14.56
N LEU A 122 2.37 -20.71 13.78
CA LEU A 122 1.39 -19.67 14.03
C LEU A 122 0.67 -20.03 15.34
N ASN A 123 1.07 -19.36 16.45
CA ASN A 123 0.42 -19.55 17.73
C ASN A 123 -0.67 -18.48 17.92
N GLU A 124 -1.55 -18.72 18.88
CA GLU A 124 -2.66 -17.84 19.21
C GLU A 124 -2.20 -16.42 19.59
N GLU A 125 -1.08 -16.30 20.30
CA GLU A 125 -0.52 -15.01 20.71
C GLU A 125 -0.15 -14.13 19.50
N ARG A 126 0.50 -14.70 18.48
CA ARG A 126 0.84 -13.98 17.25
C ARG A 126 -0.40 -13.57 16.45
N LEU A 127 -1.38 -14.47 16.39
CA LEU A 127 -2.64 -14.17 15.72
C LEU A 127 -3.35 -13.03 16.44
N MET A 128 -3.46 -13.09 17.76
CA MET A 128 -4.08 -12.04 18.56
C MET A 128 -3.31 -10.72 18.48
N TYR A 129 -1.98 -10.76 18.41
CA TYR A 129 -1.16 -9.57 18.24
C TYR A 129 -1.54 -8.77 16.98
N VAL A 130 -1.68 -9.44 15.84
CA VAL A 130 -2.08 -8.78 14.59
C VAL A 130 -3.56 -8.39 14.62
N THR A 131 -4.43 -9.29 15.12
CA THR A 131 -5.87 -9.04 15.22
C THR A 131 -6.18 -7.79 16.04
N ASN A 132 -5.56 -7.63 17.20
CA ASN A 132 -5.76 -6.47 18.05
C ASN A 132 -5.35 -5.16 17.34
N GLN A 133 -4.24 -5.17 16.61
CA GLN A 133 -3.82 -4.01 15.82
C GLN A 133 -4.81 -3.69 14.67
N CYS A 134 -5.42 -4.71 14.06
CA CYS A 134 -6.48 -4.49 13.07
C CYS A 134 -7.69 -3.81 13.71
N LEU A 135 -8.15 -4.28 14.86
CA LEU A 135 -9.27 -3.67 15.60
C LEU A 135 -8.96 -2.23 16.02
N GLU A 136 -7.80 -1.99 16.61
CA GLU A 136 -7.34 -0.64 16.94
C GLU A 136 -7.22 0.27 15.70
N SER A 137 -6.88 -0.30 14.55
CA SER A 137 -6.79 0.46 13.29
C SER A 137 -8.17 0.86 12.78
N ILE A 138 -9.19 0.02 12.96
CA ILE A 138 -10.59 0.34 12.66
C ILE A 138 -11.05 1.52 13.52
N GLU A 139 -10.83 1.45 14.84
CA GLU A 139 -11.18 2.54 15.77
C GLU A 139 -10.47 3.85 15.40
N TRP A 140 -9.18 3.75 15.08
CA TRP A 140 -8.39 4.91 14.64
C TRP A 140 -8.92 5.50 13.33
N MET A 141 -9.28 4.67 12.34
CA MET A 141 -9.86 5.13 11.08
C MET A 141 -11.21 5.81 11.29
N GLU A 142 -12.06 5.29 12.17
CA GLU A 142 -13.30 5.97 12.57
C GLU A 142 -13.05 7.37 13.13
N GLN A 143 -12.04 7.51 14.01
CA GLN A 143 -11.67 8.79 14.60
C GLN A 143 -11.14 9.79 13.57
N VAL A 144 -10.24 9.33 12.68
CA VAL A 144 -9.61 10.18 11.66
C VAL A 144 -10.62 10.62 10.60
N THR A 145 -11.54 9.75 10.20
CA THR A 145 -12.47 10.01 9.11
C THR A 145 -13.84 10.54 9.57
N GLY A 146 -14.17 10.39 10.84
CA GLY A 146 -15.50 10.67 11.38
C GLY A 146 -16.59 9.73 10.89
N ARG A 147 -16.22 8.61 10.22
CA ARG A 147 -17.17 7.61 9.73
C ARG A 147 -17.26 6.43 10.67
N LYS A 148 -18.42 5.77 10.67
CA LYS A 148 -18.60 4.50 11.34
C LYS A 148 -18.24 3.35 10.41
N PHE A 149 -17.55 2.36 10.96
CA PHE A 149 -17.18 1.15 10.27
C PHE A 149 -18.41 0.25 10.05
N ASP A 150 -18.52 -0.32 8.87
CA ASP A 150 -19.60 -1.22 8.46
C ASP A 150 -19.04 -2.62 8.21
N ASP A 151 -19.35 -3.54 9.13
CA ASP A 151 -18.90 -4.93 9.06
C ASP A 151 -19.38 -5.64 7.77
N ALA A 152 -20.54 -5.28 7.25
CA ALA A 152 -21.03 -5.91 6.04
C ALA A 152 -20.22 -5.51 4.81
N LEU A 153 -19.82 -4.26 4.71
CA LEU A 153 -18.89 -3.78 3.66
C LEU A 153 -17.50 -4.41 3.80
N PHE A 154 -17.03 -4.54 5.02
CA PHE A 154 -15.75 -5.20 5.29
C PHE A 154 -15.77 -6.68 4.88
N ILE A 155 -16.81 -7.42 5.25
CA ILE A 155 -16.97 -8.84 4.87
C ILE A 155 -17.05 -8.97 3.35
N GLU A 156 -17.80 -8.11 2.67
CA GLU A 156 -17.87 -8.07 1.20
C GLU A 156 -16.47 -7.85 0.59
N ALA A 157 -15.70 -6.89 1.13
CA ALA A 157 -14.35 -6.59 0.66
C ALA A 157 -13.41 -7.77 0.86
N VAL A 158 -13.42 -8.43 2.01
CA VAL A 158 -12.62 -9.64 2.29
C VAL A 158 -12.97 -10.78 1.32
N GLN A 159 -14.26 -11.01 1.06
CA GLN A 159 -14.71 -12.03 0.11
C GLN A 159 -14.22 -11.73 -1.32
N ASN A 160 -14.28 -10.47 -1.73
CA ASN A 160 -13.80 -10.03 -3.04
C ASN A 160 -12.27 -10.18 -3.16
N GLU A 161 -11.52 -9.84 -2.11
CA GLU A 161 -10.06 -10.02 -2.06
C GLU A 161 -9.67 -11.50 -2.14
N MET A 162 -10.33 -12.37 -1.39
CA MET A 162 -10.11 -13.81 -1.46
C MET A 162 -10.39 -14.36 -2.87
N ARG A 163 -11.48 -13.91 -3.50
CA ARG A 163 -11.82 -14.31 -4.88
C ARG A 163 -10.78 -13.81 -5.87
N ALA A 164 -10.33 -12.55 -5.75
CA ALA A 164 -9.30 -11.97 -6.61
C ALA A 164 -7.98 -12.74 -6.47
N THR A 165 -7.58 -13.06 -5.24
CA THR A 165 -6.38 -13.86 -4.96
C THR A 165 -6.46 -15.27 -5.57
N ALA A 166 -7.60 -15.93 -5.49
CA ALA A 166 -7.82 -17.24 -6.10
C ALA A 166 -7.70 -17.19 -7.64
N LEU A 167 -8.35 -16.20 -8.27
CA LEU A 167 -8.25 -15.98 -9.71
C LEU A 167 -6.81 -15.65 -10.15
N TRP A 168 -6.11 -14.85 -9.37
CA TRP A 168 -4.70 -14.55 -9.61
C TRP A 168 -3.82 -15.81 -9.55
N ALA A 169 -4.04 -16.67 -8.58
CA ALA A 169 -3.36 -17.96 -8.49
C ALA A 169 -3.63 -18.84 -9.74
N GLU A 170 -4.87 -18.85 -10.25
CA GLU A 170 -5.22 -19.53 -11.50
C GLU A 170 -4.45 -18.97 -12.69
N ILE A 171 -4.40 -17.64 -12.83
CA ILE A 171 -3.61 -16.96 -13.88
C ILE A 171 -2.13 -17.38 -13.78
N CYS A 172 -1.54 -17.35 -12.60
CA CYS A 172 -0.16 -17.78 -12.39
C CYS A 172 0.07 -19.24 -12.83
N THR A 173 -0.93 -20.13 -12.66
CA THR A 173 -0.81 -21.53 -13.09
C THR A 173 -0.79 -21.71 -14.60
N LEU A 174 -1.29 -20.76 -15.39
CA LEU A 174 -1.21 -20.80 -16.85
C LEU A 174 0.24 -20.82 -17.34
N ASN A 175 1.16 -20.22 -16.58
CA ASN A 175 2.58 -20.19 -16.91
C ASN A 175 3.32 -21.55 -16.76
N LYS A 176 2.62 -22.61 -16.33
CA LYS A 176 3.15 -23.97 -16.40
C LYS A 176 3.23 -24.52 -17.84
N VAL A 177 2.53 -23.90 -18.78
CA VAL A 177 2.56 -24.27 -20.20
C VAL A 177 3.87 -23.79 -20.84
N ARG A 178 4.35 -24.53 -21.84
CA ARG A 178 5.56 -24.17 -22.59
C ARG A 178 5.23 -23.92 -24.06
N PRO A 179 5.53 -22.73 -24.59
CA PRO A 179 6.09 -21.54 -23.91
C PRO A 179 5.11 -20.93 -22.91
N ALA A 180 5.61 -20.29 -21.86
CA ALA A 180 4.78 -19.56 -20.91
C ALA A 180 4.03 -18.42 -21.61
N PRO A 181 2.70 -18.33 -21.46
CA PRO A 181 1.89 -17.34 -22.22
C PRO A 181 1.98 -15.92 -21.68
N LEU A 182 2.37 -15.76 -20.40
CA LEU A 182 2.43 -14.47 -19.73
C LEU A 182 3.85 -14.22 -19.22
N ASP A 183 4.37 -13.03 -19.47
CA ASP A 183 5.59 -12.54 -18.83
C ASP A 183 5.25 -11.71 -17.58
N GLU A 184 6.27 -11.46 -16.73
CA GLU A 184 6.11 -10.74 -15.46
C GLU A 184 5.58 -9.30 -15.67
N LYS A 185 5.91 -8.67 -16.79
CA LYS A 185 5.45 -7.30 -17.08
C LYS A 185 3.98 -7.26 -17.52
N THR A 186 3.49 -8.35 -18.11
CA THR A 186 2.10 -8.47 -18.57
C THR A 186 1.16 -8.86 -17.41
N MET A 187 1.67 -9.61 -16.44
CA MET A 187 0.96 -9.94 -15.22
C MET A 187 0.97 -8.78 -14.23
#